data_9b4fbbf3e64d7f2c119b2f2247f07600
#
_entry.id   9b4fbbf3e64d7f2c119b2f2247f07600
#
_cell.length_a   1.000
_cell.length_b   1.000
_cell.length_c   1.000
_cell.angle_alpha   90.00
_cell.angle_beta   90.00
_cell.angle_gamma   90.00
#
_symmetry.space_group_name_H-M   'P 1'
#
loop_
_entity.id
_entity.type
_entity.pdbx_description
1 polymer ?
#
loop_
_entity_poly.entity_id
_entity_poly.type
_entity_poly.pdbx_seq_one_letter_code
_entity_poly.pdbx_strand_id
1 'polypeptide(L)'
;MHTIRSYRGQLPKLGARVYVDPAAVVIGDVEIGDDSSIWPTTVVRGDVNFVRIGARCNLQDGTIVHVSHAGPHSRMDGYPTVIGDDVTIGHGAIVHACRIGNGALIGMGATVMDGVVVEDHGYVGAGALVAPGKVVRSRELWLGNPAKMVRVIDDAAVEGLLYSAAHYVRLKDDYLAAG
;
A
#
# COMPACT_ATOMS: atom_id res chain seq x y z
N MET A 1 -12.99 -14.54 14.90
CA MET A 1 -11.60 -14.62 14.33
C MET A 1 -10.88 -13.34 14.69
N HIS A 2 -9.57 -13.40 15.01
CA HIS A 2 -8.82 -12.17 15.33
C HIS A 2 -8.35 -11.54 14.03
N THR A 3 -8.69 -10.28 13.82
CA THR A 3 -8.28 -9.43 12.68
C THR A 3 -6.76 -9.26 12.63
N ILE A 4 -6.12 -9.03 13.78
CA ILE A 4 -4.68 -8.88 13.93
C ILE A 4 -4.12 -10.18 14.50
N ARG A 5 -3.13 -10.78 13.80
CA ARG A 5 -2.58 -12.10 14.14
C ARG A 5 -1.07 -12.10 14.17
N SER A 6 -0.50 -12.76 15.16
CA SER A 6 0.94 -13.03 15.18
C SER A 6 1.33 -14.14 14.19
N TYR A 7 2.53 -14.05 13.66
CA TYR A 7 3.19 -15.14 12.94
C TYR A 7 4.63 -15.26 13.42
N ARG A 8 5.05 -16.48 13.82
CA ARG A 8 6.39 -16.76 14.39
C ARG A 8 6.81 -15.79 15.49
N GLY A 9 5.89 -15.43 16.38
CA GLY A 9 6.14 -14.51 17.49
C GLY A 9 6.14 -13.03 17.13
N GLN A 10 6.01 -12.66 15.85
CA GLN A 10 5.87 -11.28 15.40
C GLN A 10 4.39 -10.90 15.37
N LEU A 11 4.00 -9.92 16.18
CA LEU A 11 2.67 -9.32 16.21
C LEU A 11 2.71 -7.98 15.47
N PRO A 12 1.75 -7.66 14.60
CA PRO A 12 1.66 -6.35 13.98
C PRO A 12 1.68 -5.20 14.98
N LYS A 13 2.43 -4.14 14.66
CA LYS A 13 2.51 -2.90 15.45
C LYS A 13 1.72 -1.81 14.75
N LEU A 14 0.83 -1.19 15.48
CA LEU A 14 -0.01 -0.10 14.98
C LEU A 14 0.38 1.21 15.67
N GLY A 15 0.48 2.27 14.90
CA GLY A 15 0.63 3.63 15.38
C GLY A 15 -0.63 4.18 16.04
N ALA A 16 -0.60 5.45 16.38
CA ALA A 16 -1.73 6.13 17.00
C ALA A 16 -2.89 6.30 15.99
N ARG A 17 -4.12 6.14 16.45
CA ARG A 17 -5.37 6.34 15.69
C ARG A 17 -5.44 5.57 14.36
N VAL A 18 -4.78 4.42 14.27
CA VAL A 18 -4.91 3.52 13.12
C VAL A 18 -6.28 2.85 13.18
N TYR A 19 -7.01 2.92 12.08
CA TYR A 19 -8.26 2.18 11.90
C TYR A 19 -7.98 0.84 11.19
N VAL A 20 -8.42 -0.25 11.76
CA VAL A 20 -8.41 -1.57 11.11
C VAL A 20 -9.82 -2.13 11.16
N ASP A 21 -10.45 -2.26 9.99
CA ASP A 21 -11.80 -2.80 9.89
C ASP A 21 -11.87 -4.23 10.46
N PRO A 22 -12.94 -4.58 11.18
CA PRO A 22 -13.13 -5.95 11.71
C PRO A 22 -13.09 -7.06 10.66
N ALA A 23 -13.38 -6.77 9.39
CA ALA A 23 -13.29 -7.71 8.29
C ALA A 23 -11.92 -7.73 7.60
N ALA A 24 -11.01 -6.82 7.94
CA ALA A 24 -9.64 -6.82 7.45
C ALA A 24 -8.76 -7.84 8.19
N VAL A 25 -7.60 -8.16 7.63
CA VAL A 25 -6.64 -9.11 8.23
C VAL A 25 -5.22 -8.55 8.16
N VAL A 26 -4.55 -8.44 9.31
CA VAL A 26 -3.14 -8.01 9.43
C VAL A 26 -2.33 -9.09 10.15
N ILE A 27 -1.26 -9.60 9.53
CA ILE A 27 -0.53 -10.79 10.01
C ILE A 27 0.98 -10.55 10.00
N GLY A 28 1.66 -10.92 11.10
CA GLY A 28 3.10 -11.09 11.15
C GLY A 28 3.89 -9.79 11.35
N ASP A 29 5.07 -9.70 10.74
CA ASP A 29 5.97 -8.54 10.85
C ASP A 29 5.46 -7.36 10.00
N VAL A 30 4.48 -6.65 10.55
CA VAL A 30 3.84 -5.49 9.94
C VAL A 30 3.92 -4.31 10.90
N GLU A 31 4.32 -3.15 10.39
CA GLU A 31 4.20 -1.87 11.10
C GLU A 31 3.37 -0.90 10.28
N ILE A 32 2.42 -0.24 10.92
CA ILE A 32 1.49 0.72 10.29
C ILE A 32 1.59 2.04 11.05
N GLY A 33 1.93 3.10 10.35
CA GLY A 33 2.09 4.45 10.89
C GLY A 33 0.78 5.11 11.29
N ASP A 34 0.90 6.19 12.03
CA ASP A 34 -0.21 6.96 12.61
C ASP A 34 -1.25 7.38 11.56
N ASP A 35 -2.50 7.44 11.98
CA ASP A 35 -3.64 7.90 11.17
C ASP A 35 -3.89 7.11 9.87
N SER A 36 -3.28 5.94 9.71
CA SER A 36 -3.54 5.07 8.57
C SER A 36 -4.81 4.23 8.76
N SER A 37 -5.37 3.74 7.66
CA SER A 37 -6.63 2.96 7.65
C SER A 37 -6.55 1.73 6.76
N ILE A 38 -7.03 0.61 7.29
CA ILE A 38 -7.11 -0.70 6.63
C ILE A 38 -8.59 -1.07 6.52
N TRP A 39 -9.12 -1.01 5.31
CA TRP A 39 -10.55 -1.11 5.01
C TRP A 39 -11.03 -2.56 4.88
N PRO A 40 -12.36 -2.79 4.78
CA PRO A 40 -12.94 -4.13 4.78
C PRO A 40 -12.26 -5.08 3.78
N THR A 41 -12.09 -6.33 4.18
CA THR A 41 -11.52 -7.44 3.37
C THR A 41 -10.08 -7.24 2.88
N THR A 42 -9.41 -6.18 3.30
CA THR A 42 -7.99 -5.95 3.04
C THR A 42 -7.12 -6.95 3.79
N VAL A 43 -6.10 -7.48 3.13
CA VAL A 43 -5.12 -8.39 3.73
C VAL A 43 -3.73 -7.78 3.67
N VAL A 44 -3.10 -7.60 4.85
CA VAL A 44 -1.70 -7.20 4.98
C VAL A 44 -0.94 -8.32 5.68
N ARG A 45 0.00 -8.95 4.96
CA ARG A 45 0.70 -10.14 5.48
C ARG A 45 2.22 -10.01 5.33
N GLY A 46 2.90 -9.91 6.48
CA GLY A 46 4.36 -9.91 6.62
C GLY A 46 4.84 -11.20 7.30
N ASP A 47 4.80 -12.34 6.59
CA ASP A 47 5.12 -13.66 7.14
C ASP A 47 6.50 -14.18 6.72
N VAL A 48 6.94 -13.90 5.49
CA VAL A 48 8.23 -14.34 4.95
C VAL A 48 9.22 -13.19 4.74
N ASN A 49 8.78 -11.97 4.96
CA ASN A 49 9.53 -10.72 5.01
C ASN A 49 8.66 -9.68 5.73
N PHE A 50 9.12 -8.44 5.89
CA PHE A 50 8.38 -7.41 6.61
C PHE A 50 7.55 -6.50 5.69
N VAL A 51 6.48 -5.93 6.26
CA VAL A 51 5.70 -4.84 5.68
C VAL A 51 5.85 -3.61 6.56
N ARG A 52 6.14 -2.46 5.95
CA ARG A 52 6.16 -1.15 6.62
C ARG A 52 5.26 -0.19 5.86
N ILE A 53 4.30 0.38 6.56
CA ILE A 53 3.34 1.34 6.02
C ILE A 53 3.50 2.62 6.82
N GLY A 54 3.70 3.73 6.14
CA GLY A 54 3.84 5.06 6.73
C GLY A 54 2.54 5.58 7.35
N ALA A 55 2.55 6.85 7.70
CA ALA A 55 1.43 7.53 8.32
C ALA A 55 0.41 8.02 7.26
N ARG A 56 -0.85 8.19 7.67
CA ARG A 56 -1.95 8.75 6.86
C ARG A 56 -2.20 8.00 5.55
N CYS A 57 -1.85 6.72 5.51
CA CYS A 57 -2.11 5.84 4.37
C CYS A 57 -3.50 5.23 4.45
N ASN A 58 -4.09 4.96 3.29
CA ASN A 58 -5.32 4.18 3.23
C ASN A 58 -5.18 3.00 2.28
N LEU A 59 -5.51 1.81 2.78
CA LEU A 59 -5.56 0.58 2.02
C LEU A 59 -7.02 0.20 1.89
N GLN A 60 -7.60 0.48 0.73
CA GLN A 60 -9.02 0.37 0.49
C GLN A 60 -9.47 -1.09 0.35
N ASP A 61 -10.78 -1.30 0.38
CA ASP A 61 -11.42 -2.60 0.45
C ASP A 61 -10.83 -3.62 -0.53
N GLY A 62 -10.58 -4.83 -0.06
CA GLY A 62 -10.07 -5.92 -0.88
C GLY A 62 -8.62 -5.81 -1.33
N THR A 63 -7.88 -4.81 -0.88
CA THR A 63 -6.44 -4.67 -1.17
C THR A 63 -5.65 -5.84 -0.59
N ILE A 64 -4.65 -6.33 -1.34
CA ILE A 64 -3.71 -7.35 -0.86
C ILE A 64 -2.31 -6.76 -0.83
N VAL A 65 -1.68 -6.78 0.35
CA VAL A 65 -0.27 -6.40 0.55
C VAL A 65 0.51 -7.60 1.04
N HIS A 66 1.53 -7.98 0.28
CA HIS A 66 2.37 -9.11 0.62
C HIS A 66 3.85 -8.86 0.26
N VAL A 67 4.69 -9.82 0.54
CA VAL A 67 6.16 -9.76 0.48
C VAL A 67 6.72 -10.99 -0.22
N SER A 68 7.98 -10.92 -0.67
CA SER A 68 8.69 -12.06 -1.25
C SER A 68 9.73 -12.60 -0.27
N HIS A 69 9.83 -13.93 -0.19
CA HIS A 69 10.81 -14.62 0.66
C HIS A 69 12.23 -14.52 0.09
N ALA A 70 13.21 -14.68 0.95
CA ALA A 70 14.62 -14.84 0.56
C ALA A 70 14.86 -16.20 -0.10
N GLY A 71 15.65 -16.25 -1.17
CA GLY A 71 15.98 -17.52 -1.80
C GLY A 71 16.60 -17.43 -3.19
N PRO A 72 17.08 -18.56 -3.72
CA PRO A 72 17.86 -18.59 -4.98
C PRO A 72 17.01 -18.25 -6.23
N HIS A 73 15.69 -18.35 -6.14
CA HIS A 73 14.75 -17.98 -7.21
C HIS A 73 14.07 -16.64 -6.97
N SER A 74 14.49 -15.92 -5.93
CA SER A 74 14.12 -14.56 -5.59
C SER A 74 15.41 -13.77 -5.38
N ARG A 75 15.33 -12.56 -4.78
CA ARG A 75 16.53 -11.90 -4.26
C ARG A 75 17.02 -12.64 -3.01
N MET A 76 18.35 -12.67 -2.78
CA MET A 76 18.93 -13.38 -1.63
C MET A 76 18.32 -12.95 -0.28
N ASP A 77 17.92 -11.66 -0.17
CA ASP A 77 17.26 -11.11 1.03
C ASP A 77 15.71 -11.10 0.90
N GLY A 78 15.16 -11.59 -0.22
CA GLY A 78 13.77 -11.40 -0.58
C GLY A 78 13.45 -9.92 -0.89
N TYR A 79 12.17 -9.61 -1.00
CA TYR A 79 11.70 -8.23 -1.15
C TYR A 79 10.65 -7.94 -0.07
N PRO A 80 10.91 -6.98 0.83
CA PRO A 80 9.88 -6.44 1.70
C PRO A 80 8.91 -5.57 0.90
N THR A 81 7.78 -5.23 1.51
CA THR A 81 6.91 -4.15 1.02
C THR A 81 7.04 -2.94 1.94
N VAL A 82 7.40 -1.81 1.34
CA VAL A 82 7.56 -0.53 2.06
C VAL A 82 6.71 0.52 1.37
N ILE A 83 5.82 1.14 2.14
CA ILE A 83 4.90 2.18 1.69
C ILE A 83 5.20 3.44 2.53
N GLY A 84 5.43 4.56 1.86
CA GLY A 84 5.68 5.86 2.49
C GLY A 84 4.44 6.47 3.14
N ASP A 85 4.50 7.74 3.44
CA ASP A 85 3.41 8.51 4.05
C ASP A 85 2.42 9.03 3.00
N ASP A 86 1.18 9.31 3.41
CA ASP A 86 0.13 9.92 2.58
C ASP A 86 -0.21 9.12 1.31
N VAL A 87 -0.07 7.79 1.34
CA VAL A 87 -0.30 6.92 0.19
C VAL A 87 -1.74 6.42 0.14
N THR A 88 -2.34 6.47 -1.04
CA THR A 88 -3.64 5.85 -1.33
C THR A 88 -3.45 4.57 -2.14
N ILE A 89 -3.93 3.44 -1.60
CA ILE A 89 -4.03 2.17 -2.31
C ILE A 89 -5.51 1.88 -2.58
N GLY A 90 -5.91 1.96 -3.84
CA GLY A 90 -7.30 1.82 -4.27
C GLY A 90 -7.86 0.40 -4.12
N HIS A 91 -9.19 0.31 -4.07
CA HIS A 91 -9.94 -0.94 -3.87
C HIS A 91 -9.44 -2.08 -4.76
N GLY A 92 -9.24 -3.25 -4.19
CA GLY A 92 -8.85 -4.46 -4.91
C GLY A 92 -7.44 -4.46 -5.50
N ALA A 93 -6.59 -3.48 -5.17
CA ALA A 93 -5.22 -3.45 -5.66
C ALA A 93 -4.36 -4.55 -5.03
N ILE A 94 -3.35 -5.00 -5.76
CA ILE A 94 -2.33 -5.95 -5.28
C ILE A 94 -0.99 -5.23 -5.23
N VAL A 95 -0.39 -5.18 -4.05
CA VAL A 95 0.90 -4.56 -3.77
C VAL A 95 1.83 -5.65 -3.23
N HIS A 96 2.75 -6.11 -4.06
CA HIS A 96 3.58 -7.26 -3.73
C HIS A 96 5.06 -6.92 -3.82
N ALA A 97 5.77 -7.06 -2.67
CA ALA A 97 7.23 -7.06 -2.63
C ALA A 97 7.88 -5.84 -3.33
N CYS A 98 7.42 -4.63 -3.03
CA CYS A 98 7.79 -3.39 -3.74
C CYS A 98 7.97 -2.20 -2.78
N ARG A 99 8.42 -1.07 -3.33
CA ARG A 99 8.52 0.20 -2.61
C ARG A 99 7.61 1.23 -3.23
N ILE A 100 6.86 1.93 -2.38
CA ILE A 100 5.95 3.01 -2.80
C ILE A 100 6.32 4.25 -1.99
N GLY A 101 6.66 5.34 -2.68
CA GLY A 101 7.04 6.63 -2.12
C GLY A 101 5.87 7.42 -1.56
N ASN A 102 6.18 8.54 -0.93
CA ASN A 102 5.21 9.39 -0.27
C ASN A 102 4.21 10.01 -1.27
N GLY A 103 2.97 10.18 -0.84
CA GLY A 103 1.93 10.82 -1.63
C GLY A 103 1.59 10.10 -2.94
N ALA A 104 2.06 8.87 -3.14
CA ALA A 104 1.76 8.09 -4.33
C ALA A 104 0.33 7.55 -4.31
N LEU A 105 -0.21 7.27 -5.50
CA LEU A 105 -1.52 6.63 -5.64
C LEU A 105 -1.41 5.37 -6.50
N ILE A 106 -1.90 4.26 -5.94
CA ILE A 106 -2.11 3.01 -6.66
C ILE A 106 -3.61 2.86 -6.90
N GLY A 107 -4.00 2.86 -8.16
CA GLY A 107 -5.40 2.86 -8.56
C GLY A 107 -6.12 1.55 -8.27
N MET A 108 -7.46 1.60 -8.27
CA MET A 108 -8.33 0.43 -8.03
C MET A 108 -7.96 -0.73 -8.96
N GLY A 109 -7.83 -1.94 -8.41
CA GLY A 109 -7.52 -3.15 -9.15
C GLY A 109 -6.14 -3.17 -9.81
N ALA A 110 -5.26 -2.21 -9.54
CA ALA A 110 -3.90 -2.22 -10.06
C ALA A 110 -3.05 -3.30 -9.38
N THR A 111 -2.05 -3.80 -10.11
CA THR A 111 -1.07 -4.77 -9.59
C THR A 111 0.34 -4.20 -9.68
N VAL A 112 1.01 -4.08 -8.54
CA VAL A 112 2.39 -3.63 -8.42
C VAL A 112 3.23 -4.83 -7.97
N MET A 113 4.17 -5.27 -8.82
CA MET A 113 4.90 -6.53 -8.64
C MET A 113 6.27 -6.35 -7.98
N ASP A 114 6.95 -7.47 -7.78
CA ASP A 114 8.23 -7.59 -7.08
C ASP A 114 9.32 -6.64 -7.61
N GLY A 115 9.99 -5.97 -6.68
CA GLY A 115 11.10 -5.07 -6.99
C GLY A 115 10.70 -3.78 -7.71
N VAL A 116 9.41 -3.52 -7.88
CA VAL A 116 8.94 -2.23 -8.40
C VAL A 116 9.26 -1.13 -7.37
N VAL A 117 9.64 0.02 -7.88
CA VAL A 117 9.76 1.27 -7.13
C VAL A 117 8.78 2.28 -7.72
N VAL A 118 7.84 2.74 -6.92
CA VAL A 118 7.03 3.92 -7.22
C VAL A 118 7.60 5.06 -6.41
N GLU A 119 8.16 6.07 -7.07
CA GLU A 119 8.72 7.24 -6.41
C GLU A 119 7.63 8.16 -5.86
N ASP A 120 8.01 9.18 -5.08
CA ASP A 120 7.08 10.13 -4.46
C ASP A 120 6.12 10.75 -5.49
N HIS A 121 4.82 10.78 -5.15
CA HIS A 121 3.74 11.25 -6.03
C HIS A 121 3.61 10.46 -7.35
N GLY A 122 4.23 9.28 -7.46
CA GLY A 122 4.01 8.39 -8.61
C GLY A 122 2.55 7.91 -8.66
N TYR A 123 2.01 7.80 -9.85
CA TYR A 123 0.61 7.44 -10.03
C TYR A 123 0.47 6.20 -10.93
N VAL A 124 0.05 5.10 -10.34
CA VAL A 124 -0.34 3.88 -11.06
C VAL A 124 -1.85 3.90 -11.23
N GLY A 125 -2.34 3.98 -12.46
CA GLY A 125 -3.77 4.10 -12.72
C GLY A 125 -4.55 2.80 -12.49
N ALA A 126 -5.87 2.91 -12.44
CA ALA A 126 -6.76 1.77 -12.18
C ALA A 126 -6.54 0.63 -13.19
N GLY A 127 -6.53 -0.61 -12.70
CA GLY A 127 -6.35 -1.82 -13.51
C GLY A 127 -4.96 -1.98 -14.15
N ALA A 128 -4.02 -1.09 -13.87
CA ALA A 128 -2.67 -1.17 -14.44
C ALA A 128 -1.85 -2.30 -13.80
N LEU A 129 -1.00 -2.97 -14.60
CA LEU A 129 -0.05 -3.97 -14.11
C LEU A 129 1.37 -3.46 -14.31
N VAL A 130 2.03 -3.09 -13.21
CA VAL A 130 3.44 -2.68 -13.21
C VAL A 130 4.31 -3.93 -13.04
N ALA A 131 4.99 -4.32 -14.13
CA ALA A 131 5.80 -5.53 -14.19
C ALA A 131 7.03 -5.44 -13.26
N PRO A 132 7.60 -6.59 -12.84
CA PRO A 132 8.71 -6.65 -11.91
C PRO A 132 9.89 -5.74 -12.27
N GLY A 133 10.49 -5.12 -11.24
CA GLY A 133 11.71 -4.31 -11.37
C GLY A 133 11.54 -2.98 -12.09
N LYS A 134 10.32 -2.57 -12.42
CA LYS A 134 10.06 -1.26 -13.04
C LYS A 134 10.16 -0.13 -12.02
N VAL A 135 10.45 1.06 -12.54
CA VAL A 135 10.46 2.30 -11.74
C VAL A 135 9.43 3.25 -12.33
N VAL A 136 8.40 3.56 -11.56
CA VAL A 136 7.47 4.67 -11.79
C VAL A 136 8.10 5.89 -11.15
N ARG A 137 8.64 6.81 -11.95
CA ARG A 137 9.34 7.98 -11.41
C ARG A 137 8.36 8.96 -10.78
N SER A 138 8.92 9.88 -9.99
CA SER A 138 8.13 10.93 -9.37
C SER A 138 7.23 11.65 -10.38
N ARG A 139 5.94 11.78 -10.03
CA ARG A 139 4.90 12.42 -10.86
C ARG A 139 4.61 11.74 -12.19
N GLU A 140 5.11 10.55 -12.45
CA GLU A 140 4.70 9.81 -13.65
C GLU A 140 3.35 9.11 -13.43
N LEU A 141 2.45 9.24 -14.42
CA LEU A 141 1.24 8.44 -14.54
C LEU A 141 1.51 7.24 -15.45
N TRP A 142 1.30 6.04 -14.91
CA TRP A 142 1.42 4.78 -15.63
C TRP A 142 0.05 4.10 -15.78
N LEU A 143 -0.29 3.68 -16.99
CA LEU A 143 -1.55 3.00 -17.32
C LEU A 143 -1.31 1.74 -18.16
N GLY A 144 -2.27 0.81 -18.11
CA GLY A 144 -2.33 -0.36 -18.98
C GLY A 144 -1.80 -1.64 -18.37
N ASN A 145 -1.89 -2.73 -19.11
CA ASN A 145 -1.39 -4.07 -18.77
C ASN A 145 -0.66 -4.66 -20.00
N PRO A 146 0.70 -4.72 -20.03
CA PRO A 146 1.61 -4.17 -19.02
C PRO A 146 1.57 -2.63 -18.96
N ALA A 147 1.75 -2.06 -17.78
CA ALA A 147 1.71 -0.63 -17.58
C ALA A 147 2.88 0.10 -18.25
N LYS A 148 2.60 1.27 -18.79
CA LYS A 148 3.59 2.17 -19.41
C LYS A 148 3.34 3.60 -18.93
N MET A 149 4.41 4.39 -18.89
CA MET A 149 4.34 5.81 -18.65
C MET A 149 3.52 6.50 -19.74
N VAL A 150 2.55 7.31 -19.36
CA VAL A 150 1.65 8.03 -20.24
C VAL A 150 1.97 9.52 -20.25
N ARG A 151 2.16 10.11 -19.07
CA ARG A 151 2.48 11.54 -18.91
C ARG A 151 3.04 11.83 -17.53
N VAL A 152 3.68 12.97 -17.38
CA VAL A 152 3.96 13.59 -16.08
C VAL A 152 2.70 14.34 -15.62
N ILE A 153 2.35 14.23 -14.35
CA ILE A 153 1.22 14.95 -13.76
C ILE A 153 1.68 16.32 -13.24
N ASP A 154 0.78 17.29 -13.30
CA ASP A 154 0.97 18.64 -12.83
C ASP A 154 0.71 18.79 -11.32
N ASP A 155 0.92 19.99 -10.79
CA ASP A 155 0.74 20.27 -9.36
C ASP A 155 -0.71 20.07 -8.93
N ALA A 156 -1.68 20.42 -9.74
CA ALA A 156 -3.11 20.22 -9.44
C ALA A 156 -3.46 18.72 -9.30
N ALA A 157 -2.87 17.88 -10.14
CA ALA A 157 -3.06 16.44 -10.02
C ALA A 157 -2.36 15.88 -8.76
N VAL A 158 -1.17 16.37 -8.40
CA VAL A 158 -0.50 16.01 -7.13
C VAL A 158 -1.35 16.41 -5.93
N GLU A 159 -1.92 17.61 -5.92
CA GLU A 159 -2.85 18.05 -4.87
C GLU A 159 -4.05 17.09 -4.75
N GLY A 160 -4.56 16.59 -5.89
CA GLY A 160 -5.62 15.58 -5.92
C GLY A 160 -5.22 14.25 -5.26
N LEU A 161 -3.96 13.80 -5.44
CA LEU A 161 -3.46 12.60 -4.76
C LEU A 161 -3.42 12.79 -3.25
N LEU A 162 -2.86 13.91 -2.79
CA LEU A 162 -2.76 14.24 -1.35
C LEU A 162 -4.15 14.47 -0.72
N TYR A 163 -5.06 15.09 -1.47
CA TYR A 163 -6.46 15.25 -1.03
C TYR A 163 -7.13 13.89 -0.77
N SER A 164 -6.87 12.89 -1.63
CA SER A 164 -7.41 11.53 -1.43
C SER A 164 -6.94 10.94 -0.10
N ALA A 165 -5.64 11.00 0.20
CA ALA A 165 -5.10 10.52 1.48
C ALA A 165 -5.73 11.26 2.67
N ALA A 166 -5.76 12.60 2.63
CA ALA A 166 -6.35 13.42 3.67
C ALA A 166 -7.86 13.18 3.86
N HIS A 167 -8.60 12.88 2.78
CA HIS A 167 -10.01 12.51 2.85
C HIS A 167 -10.21 11.23 3.67
N TYR A 168 -9.40 10.20 3.41
CA TYR A 168 -9.46 8.93 4.13
C TYR A 168 -9.05 9.04 5.61
N VAL A 169 -8.16 9.98 5.96
CA VAL A 169 -7.88 10.29 7.37
C VAL A 169 -9.15 10.80 8.07
N ARG A 170 -9.89 11.73 7.46
CA ARG A 170 -11.17 12.22 8.03
C ARG A 170 -12.22 11.11 8.11
N LEU A 171 -12.36 10.34 7.03
CA LEU A 171 -13.34 9.26 6.97
C LEU A 171 -13.09 8.20 8.07
N LYS A 172 -11.83 7.79 8.28
CA LYS A 172 -11.52 6.83 9.35
C LYS A 172 -11.78 7.40 10.75
N ASP A 173 -11.62 8.73 10.95
CA ASP A 173 -11.95 9.35 12.23
C ASP A 173 -13.45 9.25 12.52
N ASP A 174 -14.31 9.39 11.50
CA ASP A 174 -15.75 9.17 11.64
C ASP A 174 -16.06 7.72 12.04
N TYR A 175 -15.37 6.73 11.44
CA TYR A 175 -15.51 5.32 11.79
C TYR A 175 -15.04 5.03 13.23
N LEU A 176 -13.92 5.60 13.65
CA LEU A 176 -13.41 5.45 15.02
C LEU A 176 -14.32 6.11 16.06
N ALA A 177 -15.05 7.15 15.68
CA ALA A 177 -16.00 7.83 16.55
C ALA A 177 -17.36 7.11 16.64
N ALA A 178 -17.71 6.32 15.62
CA ALA A 178 -19.00 5.62 15.54
C ALA A 178 -18.98 4.23 16.19
N GLY A 179 -17.82 3.62 16.42
CA GLY A 179 -17.62 2.29 16.96
C GLY A 179 -16.96 2.24 18.29
#